data_d8cefec18664ca8c91988c835f45b075
#
_entry.id   d8cefec18664ca8c91988c835f45b075
#
_cell.length_a   1.000
_cell.length_b   1.000
_cell.length_c   1.000
_cell.angle_alpha   90.00
_cell.angle_beta   90.00
_cell.angle_gamma   90.00
#
_symmetry.space_group_name_H-M   'P 1'
#
loop_
_entity.id
_entity.type
_entity.pdbx_description
1 polymer ?
#
loop_
_entity_poly.entity_id
_entity_poly.type
_entity_poly.pdbx_seq_one_letter_code
_entity_poly.pdbx_strand_id
1 'polypeptide(L)'
;MWLQVKILKALKKFTNNCIITKNKHRTGTDRIYEGAKKLRLNNNDYVVNLQGDEPLISVKDINRLIKVTIRKKLKIGTLACQINDNKTRKKFNDKNIVKVKTYKKINNKTFSEAKNFFRISKKDNNKYCYQHIGIYIYKFEILKLFVSLKQTLREKKLKLEQLRALDNQIPINVVLAETKPMGIDTKVDFIKFKKILERNNF
;
A
#
# COMPACT_ATOMS: atom_id res chain seq x y z
N MET A 1 -24.68 3.96 2.85
CA MET A 1 -24.89 5.18 3.68
C MET A 1 -24.72 4.93 5.17
N TRP A 2 -25.42 3.97 5.77
CA TRP A 2 -25.38 3.70 7.23
C TRP A 2 -23.98 3.39 7.81
N LEU A 3 -23.18 2.53 7.15
CA LEU A 3 -21.81 2.21 7.59
C LEU A 3 -20.88 3.42 7.59
N GLN A 4 -20.95 4.28 6.56
CA GLN A 4 -20.14 5.50 6.49
C GLN A 4 -20.45 6.48 7.61
N VAL A 5 -21.73 6.61 7.99
CA VAL A 5 -22.14 7.47 9.11
C VAL A 5 -21.61 6.95 10.44
N LYS A 6 -21.60 5.63 10.66
CA LYS A 6 -21.00 5.02 11.87
C LYS A 6 -19.50 5.25 11.94
N ILE A 7 -18.77 5.04 10.84
CA ILE A 7 -17.33 5.30 10.75
C ILE A 7 -17.06 6.79 11.02
N LEU A 8 -17.82 7.70 10.40
CA LEU A 8 -17.67 9.13 10.61
C LEU A 8 -17.87 9.52 12.09
N LYS A 9 -18.93 8.99 12.74
CA LYS A 9 -19.18 9.23 14.18
C LYS A 9 -18.01 8.75 15.05
N ALA A 10 -17.45 7.58 14.74
CA ALA A 10 -16.29 7.04 15.45
C ALA A 10 -15.05 7.92 15.27
N LEU A 11 -14.77 8.35 14.03
CA LEU A 11 -13.60 9.18 13.70
C LEU A 11 -13.69 10.59 14.28
N LYS A 12 -14.89 11.18 14.37
CA LYS A 12 -15.08 12.52 14.95
C LYS A 12 -14.62 12.65 16.41
N LYS A 13 -14.46 11.54 17.14
CA LYS A 13 -13.88 11.53 18.48
C LYS A 13 -12.37 11.83 18.45
N PHE A 14 -11.69 11.63 17.34
CA PHE A 14 -10.25 11.76 17.20
C PHE A 14 -9.83 12.87 16.23
N THR A 15 -10.68 13.22 15.26
CA THR A 15 -10.36 14.24 14.26
C THR A 15 -11.63 14.84 13.64
N ASN A 16 -11.55 16.13 13.31
CA ASN A 16 -12.57 16.83 12.53
C ASN A 16 -12.30 16.76 11.02
N ASN A 17 -11.14 16.30 10.61
CA ASN A 17 -10.70 16.24 9.21
C ASN A 17 -11.21 14.96 8.52
N CYS A 18 -12.53 14.82 8.41
CA CYS A 18 -13.17 13.69 7.76
C CYS A 18 -13.88 14.12 6.47
N ILE A 19 -13.62 13.41 5.38
CA ILE A 19 -14.25 13.64 4.08
C ILE A 19 -15.11 12.45 3.71
N ILE A 20 -16.40 12.69 3.51
CA ILE A 20 -17.31 11.68 2.95
C ILE A 20 -17.14 11.68 1.43
N THR A 21 -16.88 10.51 0.88
CA THR A 21 -16.79 10.26 -0.57
C THR A 21 -18.05 9.53 -1.05
N LYS A 22 -18.25 9.47 -2.37
CA LYS A 22 -19.35 8.71 -2.98
C LYS A 22 -19.30 7.22 -2.57
N ASN A 23 -20.47 6.58 -2.56
CA ASN A 23 -20.56 5.15 -2.18
C ASN A 23 -19.93 4.21 -3.22
N LYS A 24 -20.03 4.57 -4.50
CA LYS A 24 -19.58 3.72 -5.61
C LYS A 24 -18.22 4.19 -6.13
N HIS A 25 -17.18 3.52 -5.66
CA HIS A 25 -15.83 3.57 -6.24
C HIS A 25 -15.41 2.16 -6.63
N ARG A 26 -14.69 2.03 -7.73
CA ARG A 26 -14.17 0.73 -8.18
C ARG A 26 -13.08 0.21 -7.24
N THR A 27 -12.27 1.15 -6.73
CA THR A 27 -11.10 0.83 -5.89
C THR A 27 -10.95 1.85 -4.76
N GLY A 28 -10.12 1.51 -3.76
CA GLY A 28 -9.71 2.43 -2.70
C GLY A 28 -8.96 3.65 -3.26
N THR A 29 -8.20 3.47 -4.34
CA THR A 29 -7.44 4.54 -5.00
C THR A 29 -8.35 5.56 -5.66
N ASP A 30 -9.45 5.13 -6.34
CA ASP A 30 -10.46 6.02 -6.87
C ASP A 30 -11.12 6.87 -5.76
N ARG A 31 -11.37 6.25 -4.58
CA ARG A 31 -11.92 6.94 -3.41
C ARG A 31 -10.99 8.00 -2.87
N ILE A 32 -9.72 7.70 -2.74
CA ILE A 32 -8.70 8.63 -2.24
C ILE A 32 -8.55 9.80 -3.21
N TYR A 33 -8.60 9.56 -4.50
CA TYR A 33 -8.59 10.62 -5.51
C TYR A 33 -9.77 11.59 -5.36
N GLU A 34 -10.99 11.07 -5.11
CA GLU A 34 -12.14 11.96 -4.82
C GLU A 34 -11.90 12.80 -3.56
N GLY A 35 -11.38 12.18 -2.49
CA GLY A 35 -11.05 12.89 -1.26
C GLY A 35 -10.02 13.99 -1.50
N ALA A 36 -8.94 13.69 -2.22
CA ALA A 36 -7.89 14.63 -2.57
C ALA A 36 -8.42 15.81 -3.43
N LYS A 37 -9.34 15.54 -4.37
CA LYS A 37 -10.04 16.61 -5.12
C LYS A 37 -10.86 17.51 -4.22
N LYS A 38 -11.58 16.97 -3.25
CA LYS A 38 -12.38 17.77 -2.31
C LYS A 38 -11.50 18.65 -1.42
N LEU A 39 -10.27 18.21 -1.14
CA LEU A 39 -9.25 18.99 -0.45
C LEU A 39 -8.57 20.03 -1.33
N ARG A 40 -8.88 20.12 -2.62
CA ARG A 40 -8.30 21.04 -3.60
C ARG A 40 -6.78 20.97 -3.65
N LEU A 41 -6.22 19.76 -3.60
CA LEU A 41 -4.77 19.56 -3.67
C LEU A 41 -4.20 20.03 -5.00
N ASN A 42 -2.96 20.52 -4.96
CA ASN A 42 -2.19 20.94 -6.13
C ASN A 42 -1.43 19.74 -6.74
N ASN A 43 -1.06 19.85 -8.01
CA ASN A 43 -0.37 18.77 -8.74
C ASN A 43 0.94 18.30 -8.05
N ASN A 44 1.59 19.18 -7.29
CA ASN A 44 2.83 18.87 -6.58
C ASN A 44 2.64 18.29 -5.18
N ASP A 45 1.41 18.25 -4.67
CA ASP A 45 1.10 17.65 -3.38
C ASP A 45 1.23 16.12 -3.44
N TYR A 46 1.42 15.52 -2.27
CA TYR A 46 1.50 14.07 -2.14
C TYR A 46 0.34 13.54 -1.32
N VAL A 47 -0.20 12.41 -1.75
CA VAL A 47 -1.33 11.72 -1.11
C VAL A 47 -0.86 10.37 -0.61
N VAL A 48 -0.96 10.14 0.70
CA VAL A 48 -0.70 8.84 1.31
C VAL A 48 -1.99 8.02 1.32
N ASN A 49 -1.95 6.86 0.67
CA ASN A 49 -3.02 5.88 0.69
C ASN A 49 -2.70 4.82 1.75
N LEU A 50 -3.18 5.06 2.97
CA LEU A 50 -3.12 4.10 4.07
C LEU A 50 -4.48 3.40 4.17
N GLN A 51 -4.47 2.08 3.99
CA GLN A 51 -5.67 1.27 4.06
C GLN A 51 -6.07 0.97 5.51
N GLY A 52 -7.37 0.91 5.79
CA GLY A 52 -7.87 0.65 7.15
C GLY A 52 -7.68 -0.79 7.63
N ASP A 53 -7.28 -1.69 6.76
CA ASP A 53 -6.96 -3.09 7.05
C ASP A 53 -5.48 -3.33 7.45
N GLU A 54 -4.67 -2.26 7.48
CA GLU A 54 -3.26 -2.28 7.91
C GLU A 54 -3.03 -1.50 9.24
N PRO A 55 -3.75 -1.82 10.33
CA PRO A 55 -3.74 -0.99 11.55
C PRO A 55 -2.41 -1.04 12.32
N LEU A 56 -1.56 -2.03 12.08
CA LEU A 56 -0.27 -2.21 12.77
C LEU A 56 0.94 -1.77 11.95
N ILE A 57 0.72 -0.99 10.89
CA ILE A 57 1.84 -0.44 10.14
C ILE A 57 2.62 0.57 10.99
N SER A 58 3.94 0.46 10.98
CA SER A 58 4.80 1.33 11.77
C SER A 58 4.76 2.79 11.30
N VAL A 59 4.50 3.72 12.20
CA VAL A 59 4.57 5.16 11.93
C VAL A 59 5.97 5.56 11.44
N LYS A 60 7.04 4.92 11.94
CA LYS A 60 8.42 5.14 11.46
C LYS A 60 8.57 4.77 10.00
N ASP A 61 7.99 3.63 9.58
CA ASP A 61 8.04 3.18 8.20
C ASP A 61 7.22 4.10 7.27
N ILE A 62 6.05 4.56 7.71
CA ILE A 62 5.23 5.54 6.98
C ILE A 62 6.02 6.84 6.78
N ASN A 63 6.56 7.41 7.85
CA ASN A 63 7.32 8.65 7.81
C ASN A 63 8.56 8.53 6.91
N ARG A 64 9.22 7.37 6.93
CA ARG A 64 10.35 7.08 6.05
C ARG A 64 9.93 7.04 4.58
N LEU A 65 8.84 6.37 4.25
CA LEU A 65 8.28 6.34 2.90
C LEU A 65 7.96 7.77 2.42
N ILE A 66 7.28 8.57 3.24
CA ILE A 66 6.96 9.96 2.93
C ILE A 66 8.23 10.76 2.66
N LYS A 67 9.18 10.71 3.60
CA LYS A 67 10.46 11.46 3.50
C LYS A 67 11.25 11.11 2.24
N VAL A 68 11.37 9.82 1.93
CA VAL A 68 12.10 9.36 0.73
C VAL A 68 11.37 9.81 -0.53
N THR A 69 10.05 9.63 -0.59
CA THR A 69 9.25 9.95 -1.77
C THR A 69 9.28 11.45 -2.09
N ILE A 70 9.08 12.29 -1.10
CA ILE A 70 9.07 13.76 -1.28
C ILE A 70 10.48 14.26 -1.61
N ARG A 71 11.50 13.87 -0.82
CA ARG A 71 12.88 14.32 -1.02
C ARG A 71 13.44 13.96 -2.39
N LYS A 72 13.07 12.79 -2.91
CA LYS A 72 13.51 12.29 -4.22
C LYS A 72 12.55 12.60 -5.35
N LYS A 73 11.48 13.35 -5.08
CA LYS A 73 10.44 13.74 -6.05
C LYS A 73 9.89 12.52 -6.83
N LEU A 74 9.69 11.39 -6.12
CA LEU A 74 9.23 10.16 -6.75
C LEU A 74 7.77 10.28 -7.17
N LYS A 75 7.39 9.59 -8.24
CA LYS A 75 6.02 9.56 -8.76
C LYS A 75 5.09 8.78 -7.85
N ILE A 76 5.50 7.54 -7.53
CA ILE A 76 4.78 6.62 -6.63
C ILE A 76 5.82 5.98 -5.71
N GLY A 77 5.53 5.95 -4.41
CA GLY A 77 6.27 5.21 -3.42
C GLY A 77 5.41 4.13 -2.76
N THR A 78 6.02 3.00 -2.36
CA THR A 78 5.37 1.93 -1.60
C THR A 78 6.37 1.29 -0.64
N LEU A 79 5.87 0.50 0.31
CA LEU A 79 6.70 -0.25 1.25
C LEU A 79 6.79 -1.73 0.89
N ALA A 80 7.89 -2.33 1.29
CA ALA A 80 8.05 -3.78 1.30
C ALA A 80 8.96 -4.20 2.45
N CYS A 81 8.77 -5.40 2.99
CA CYS A 81 9.62 -5.96 4.03
C CYS A 81 10.33 -7.23 3.56
N GLN A 82 11.39 -7.61 4.27
CA GLN A 82 12.12 -8.85 4.02
C GLN A 82 11.17 -10.06 4.16
N ILE A 83 11.36 -11.03 3.30
CA ILE A 83 10.73 -12.34 3.45
C ILE A 83 11.69 -13.17 4.30
N ASN A 84 11.44 -13.27 5.64
CA ASN A 84 12.33 -13.94 6.60
C ASN A 84 12.43 -15.45 6.34
N ASP A 85 13.64 -16.00 6.50
CA ASP A 85 14.20 -17.13 5.77
C ASP A 85 13.90 -18.55 6.26
N ASN A 86 13.52 -18.79 7.49
CA ASN A 86 13.38 -20.19 7.95
C ASN A 86 12.07 -20.90 7.50
N LYS A 87 11.18 -20.16 6.80
CA LYS A 87 9.95 -20.69 6.20
C LYS A 87 9.74 -20.14 4.76
N THR A 88 10.80 -19.80 4.08
CA THR A 88 10.83 -18.99 2.85
C THR A 88 10.03 -19.61 1.70
N ARG A 89 10.17 -20.89 1.42
CA ARG A 89 9.42 -21.52 0.34
C ARG A 89 7.90 -21.48 0.56
N LYS A 90 7.41 -21.66 1.81
CA LYS A 90 5.97 -21.57 2.11
C LYS A 90 5.43 -20.16 1.86
N LYS A 91 6.16 -19.10 2.24
CA LYS A 91 5.71 -17.73 2.04
C LYS A 91 5.80 -17.27 0.58
N PHE A 92 6.80 -17.73 -0.18
CA PHE A 92 6.86 -17.46 -1.62
C PHE A 92 5.70 -18.10 -2.38
N ASN A 93 5.23 -19.26 -1.94
CA ASN A 93 4.12 -19.97 -2.54
C ASN A 93 2.75 -19.59 -1.97
N ASP A 94 2.71 -18.78 -0.92
CA ASP A 94 1.44 -18.28 -0.38
C ASP A 94 0.86 -17.23 -1.34
N LYS A 95 -0.27 -17.59 -1.96
CA LYS A 95 -1.02 -16.73 -2.91
C LYS A 95 -1.66 -15.50 -2.26
N ASN A 96 -1.83 -15.50 -0.94
CA ASN A 96 -2.39 -14.37 -0.21
C ASN A 96 -1.35 -13.26 -0.01
N ILE A 97 -0.07 -13.61 0.00
CA ILE A 97 1.02 -12.66 0.14
C ILE A 97 1.40 -12.12 -1.24
N VAL A 98 1.27 -10.81 -1.42
CA VAL A 98 1.79 -10.11 -2.60
C VAL A 98 3.30 -9.92 -2.44
N LYS A 99 4.05 -10.23 -3.49
CA LYS A 99 5.50 -10.02 -3.55
C LYS A 99 5.80 -8.91 -4.54
N VAL A 100 6.88 -8.19 -4.28
CA VAL A 100 7.47 -7.24 -5.21
C VAL A 100 8.91 -7.64 -5.53
N LYS A 101 9.24 -7.67 -6.81
CA LYS A 101 10.62 -7.79 -7.30
C LYS A 101 11.12 -6.41 -7.67
N THR A 102 12.30 -6.04 -7.20
CA THR A 102 12.94 -4.76 -7.50
C THR A 102 14.10 -4.93 -8.48
N TYR A 103 14.54 -3.86 -9.13
CA TYR A 103 15.71 -3.90 -10.01
C TYR A 103 17.01 -4.06 -9.22
N LYS A 104 17.09 -3.44 -8.02
CA LYS A 104 18.28 -3.47 -7.14
C LYS A 104 17.87 -3.90 -5.72
N LYS A 105 18.85 -4.33 -4.93
CA LYS A 105 18.67 -4.59 -3.49
C LYS A 105 18.21 -3.30 -2.79
N ILE A 106 17.20 -3.43 -1.92
CA ILE A 106 16.76 -2.35 -1.05
C ILE A 106 17.22 -2.62 0.40
N ASN A 107 17.55 -1.56 1.10
CA ASN A 107 17.95 -1.57 2.51
C ASN A 107 17.51 -0.26 3.19
N ASN A 108 17.96 -0.05 4.43
CA ASN A 108 17.60 1.15 5.20
C ASN A 108 18.10 2.48 4.60
N LYS A 109 19.06 2.45 3.70
CA LYS A 109 19.64 3.63 3.04
C LYS A 109 19.23 3.75 1.57
N THR A 110 18.78 2.67 0.95
CA THR A 110 18.50 2.59 -0.48
C THR A 110 17.07 2.17 -0.77
N PHE A 111 16.51 2.66 -1.86
CA PHE A 111 15.26 2.24 -2.46
C PHE A 111 15.51 1.81 -3.92
N SER A 112 14.54 1.16 -4.54
CA SER A 112 14.64 0.75 -5.95
C SER A 112 13.27 0.72 -6.59
N GLU A 113 13.23 0.90 -7.90
CA GLU A 113 12.00 0.71 -8.65
C GLU A 113 11.56 -0.76 -8.61
N ALA A 114 10.25 -0.94 -8.57
CA ALA A 114 9.62 -2.23 -8.73
C ALA A 114 9.73 -2.71 -10.17
N LYS A 115 10.25 -3.92 -10.36
CA LYS A 115 10.28 -4.60 -11.64
C LYS A 115 8.96 -5.31 -11.92
N ASN A 116 8.36 -5.91 -10.89
CA ASN A 116 7.09 -6.62 -11.01
C ASN A 116 6.45 -6.85 -9.64
N PHE A 117 5.11 -7.04 -9.65
CA PHE A 117 4.34 -7.54 -8.51
C PHE A 117 3.69 -8.87 -8.88
N PHE A 118 3.65 -9.81 -7.94
CA PHE A 118 3.10 -11.15 -8.17
C PHE A 118 2.67 -11.81 -6.86
N ARG A 119 1.84 -12.86 -6.96
CA ARG A 119 1.42 -13.67 -5.80
C ARG A 119 2.21 -14.97 -5.70
N ILE A 120 2.43 -15.66 -6.82
CA ILE A 120 3.18 -16.92 -6.91
C ILE A 120 4.28 -16.77 -7.96
N SER A 121 5.48 -17.21 -7.65
CA SER A 121 6.57 -17.29 -8.61
C SER A 121 6.87 -18.76 -8.93
N LYS A 122 6.86 -19.09 -10.22
CA LYS A 122 7.28 -20.41 -10.72
C LYS A 122 8.80 -20.54 -10.91
N LYS A 123 9.55 -19.44 -10.71
CA LYS A 123 11.00 -19.40 -10.98
C LYS A 123 11.77 -19.25 -9.67
N ASP A 124 12.81 -20.06 -9.50
CA ASP A 124 13.67 -20.10 -8.31
C ASP A 124 14.55 -18.86 -8.11
N ASN A 125 14.62 -17.95 -9.07
CA ASN A 125 15.43 -16.74 -8.91
C ASN A 125 14.66 -15.64 -8.16
N ASN A 126 14.69 -15.73 -6.84
CA ASN A 126 14.05 -14.79 -5.92
C ASN A 126 14.94 -13.61 -5.52
N LYS A 127 16.03 -13.34 -6.28
CA LYS A 127 16.91 -12.20 -6.02
C LYS A 127 16.12 -10.89 -6.04
N TYR A 128 16.28 -10.09 -4.98
CA TYR A 128 15.60 -8.81 -4.78
C TYR A 128 14.07 -8.91 -4.73
N CYS A 129 13.55 -9.99 -4.15
CA CYS A 129 12.14 -10.17 -3.89
C CYS A 129 11.82 -9.89 -2.42
N TYR A 130 10.71 -9.16 -2.20
CA TYR A 130 10.26 -8.70 -0.89
C TYR A 130 8.77 -8.95 -0.76
N GLN A 131 8.27 -9.04 0.48
CA GLN A 131 6.83 -9.00 0.72
C GLN A 131 6.37 -7.56 0.59
N HIS A 132 5.42 -7.31 -0.30
CA HIS A 132 4.81 -6.00 -0.48
C HIS A 132 3.89 -5.66 0.69
N ILE A 133 3.88 -4.39 1.09
CA ILE A 133 2.98 -3.81 2.08
C ILE A 133 2.09 -2.80 1.37
N GLY A 134 0.76 -2.91 1.56
CA GLY A 134 -0.29 -2.24 0.78
C GLY A 134 -0.43 -0.72 0.98
N ILE A 135 0.59 -0.03 1.47
CA ILE A 135 0.60 1.42 1.56
C ILE A 135 1.23 2.05 0.32
N TYR A 136 0.66 3.15 -0.14
CA TYR A 136 1.20 3.91 -1.26
C TYR A 136 1.24 5.41 -0.95
N ILE A 137 2.21 6.10 -1.54
CA ILE A 137 2.23 7.55 -1.64
C ILE A 137 2.31 7.94 -3.11
N TYR A 138 1.43 8.82 -3.53
CA TYR A 138 1.34 9.30 -4.90
C TYR A 138 1.59 10.80 -4.95
N LYS A 139 2.39 11.28 -5.90
CA LYS A 139 2.28 12.66 -6.32
C LYS A 139 0.88 12.89 -6.90
N PHE A 140 0.18 13.97 -6.54
CA PHE A 140 -1.24 14.12 -6.88
C PHE A 140 -1.51 14.13 -8.39
N GLU A 141 -0.63 14.73 -9.20
CA GLU A 141 -0.74 14.66 -10.66
C GLU A 141 -0.70 13.21 -11.17
N ILE A 142 0.11 12.35 -10.54
CA ILE A 142 0.24 10.94 -10.90
C ILE A 142 -0.97 10.13 -10.41
N LEU A 143 -1.52 10.46 -9.25
CA LEU A 143 -2.78 9.86 -8.79
C LEU A 143 -3.93 10.19 -9.75
N LYS A 144 -4.02 11.43 -10.22
CA LYS A 144 -4.98 11.87 -11.24
C LYS A 144 -4.81 11.08 -12.54
N LEU A 145 -3.58 10.94 -13.02
CA LEU A 145 -3.28 10.12 -14.20
C LEU A 145 -3.65 8.66 -13.97
N PHE A 146 -3.24 8.07 -12.84
CA PHE A 146 -3.48 6.66 -12.53
C PHE A 146 -4.96 6.28 -12.56
N VAL A 147 -5.84 7.10 -11.96
CA VAL A 147 -7.29 6.81 -11.92
C VAL A 147 -7.96 7.00 -13.28
N SER A 148 -7.37 7.77 -14.20
CA SER A 148 -7.87 7.94 -15.57
C SER A 148 -7.51 6.75 -16.48
N LEU A 149 -6.51 5.95 -16.12
CA LEU A 149 -6.06 4.81 -16.92
C LEU A 149 -7.10 3.67 -16.88
N LYS A 150 -7.25 2.99 -18.01
CA LYS A 150 -8.02 1.75 -18.09
C LYS A 150 -7.30 0.63 -17.35
N GLN A 151 -8.08 -0.25 -16.71
CA GLN A 151 -7.53 -1.46 -16.08
C GLN A 151 -6.85 -2.35 -17.13
N THR A 152 -5.62 -2.77 -16.83
CA THR A 152 -4.86 -3.66 -17.72
C THR A 152 -5.29 -5.12 -17.58
N LEU A 153 -4.99 -5.94 -18.56
CA LEU A 153 -5.29 -7.38 -18.51
C LEU A 153 -4.57 -8.06 -17.33
N ARG A 154 -3.31 -7.67 -17.06
CA ARG A 154 -2.53 -8.21 -15.94
C ARG A 154 -3.12 -7.83 -14.59
N GLU A 155 -3.51 -6.55 -14.44
CA GLU A 155 -4.20 -6.08 -13.24
C GLU A 155 -5.46 -6.89 -12.95
N LYS A 156 -6.32 -7.08 -13.95
CA LYS A 156 -7.57 -7.86 -13.82
C LYS A 156 -7.30 -9.32 -13.47
N LYS A 157 -6.37 -9.97 -14.18
CA LYS A 157 -6.03 -11.38 -14.01
C LYS A 157 -5.44 -11.68 -12.64
N LEU A 158 -4.54 -10.82 -12.16
CA LEU A 158 -3.82 -11.03 -10.90
C LEU A 158 -4.48 -10.34 -9.71
N LYS A 159 -5.49 -9.50 -9.95
CA LYS A 159 -6.14 -8.65 -8.94
C LYS A 159 -5.11 -7.82 -8.16
N LEU A 160 -4.20 -7.17 -8.90
CA LEU A 160 -3.12 -6.34 -8.38
C LEU A 160 -3.18 -4.97 -9.08
N GLU A 161 -3.81 -3.99 -8.43
CA GLU A 161 -4.08 -2.66 -8.99
C GLU A 161 -2.80 -1.94 -9.43
N GLN A 162 -1.71 -2.10 -8.69
CA GLN A 162 -0.42 -1.47 -8.95
C GLN A 162 0.21 -1.89 -10.29
N LEU A 163 -0.20 -3.01 -10.87
CA LEU A 163 0.25 -3.43 -12.20
C LEU A 163 -0.20 -2.44 -13.29
N ARG A 164 -1.32 -1.72 -13.09
CA ARG A 164 -1.75 -0.66 -14.00
C ARG A 164 -0.68 0.40 -14.17
N ALA A 165 0.00 0.79 -13.09
CA ALA A 165 1.10 1.75 -13.17
C ALA A 165 2.28 1.18 -13.96
N LEU A 166 2.74 -0.02 -13.64
CA LEU A 166 3.87 -0.65 -14.33
C LEU A 166 3.61 -0.88 -15.81
N ASP A 167 2.40 -1.33 -16.16
CA ASP A 167 2.01 -1.60 -17.53
C ASP A 167 1.90 -0.30 -18.38
N ASN A 168 1.70 0.85 -17.71
CA ASN A 168 1.73 2.18 -18.31
C ASN A 168 3.04 2.94 -18.06
N GLN A 169 4.13 2.24 -17.75
CA GLN A 169 5.48 2.79 -17.56
C GLN A 169 5.56 3.89 -16.48
N ILE A 170 4.67 3.85 -15.51
CA ILE A 170 4.74 4.73 -14.33
C ILE A 170 5.57 4.02 -13.25
N PRO A 171 6.76 4.54 -12.90
CA PRO A 171 7.64 3.90 -11.93
C PRO A 171 7.02 3.90 -10.54
N ILE A 172 7.14 2.75 -9.87
CA ILE A 172 6.80 2.57 -8.45
C ILE A 172 8.10 2.31 -7.70
N ASN A 173 8.43 3.16 -6.75
CA ASN A 173 9.64 3.04 -5.94
C ASN A 173 9.33 2.32 -4.63
N VAL A 174 10.14 1.31 -4.31
CA VAL A 174 9.96 0.45 -3.15
C VAL A 174 10.97 0.84 -2.08
N VAL A 175 10.47 1.18 -0.90
CA VAL A 175 11.27 1.48 0.29
C VAL A 175 11.16 0.30 1.26
N LEU A 176 12.28 -0.09 1.90
CA LEU A 176 12.27 -1.19 2.86
C LEU A 176 11.59 -0.76 4.16
N ALA A 177 10.61 -1.50 4.62
CA ALA A 177 10.06 -1.39 5.97
C ALA A 177 10.90 -2.20 6.96
N GLU A 178 11.08 -1.67 8.15
CA GLU A 178 11.78 -2.37 9.26
C GLU A 178 10.84 -3.37 9.93
N THR A 179 9.55 -3.07 9.92
CA THR A 179 8.53 -3.91 10.52
C THR A 179 7.73 -4.65 9.45
N LYS A 180 7.19 -5.81 9.84
CA LYS A 180 6.22 -6.54 9.05
C LYS A 180 4.84 -6.30 9.67
N PRO A 181 4.00 -5.45 9.09
CA PRO A 181 2.64 -5.25 9.60
C PRO A 181 1.81 -6.52 9.41
N MET A 182 0.79 -6.65 10.23
CA MET A 182 -0.25 -7.67 10.09
C MET A 182 -1.51 -7.01 9.55
N GLY A 183 -1.86 -7.32 8.31
CA GLY A 183 -3.14 -6.94 7.73
C GLY A 183 -4.30 -7.73 8.36
N ILE A 184 -5.51 -7.16 8.33
CA ILE A 184 -6.73 -7.79 8.82
C ILE A 184 -7.63 -8.12 7.62
N ASP A 185 -7.43 -9.30 7.04
CA ASP A 185 -8.23 -9.79 5.91
C ASP A 185 -9.35 -10.76 6.34
N THR A 186 -9.18 -11.40 7.51
CA THR A 186 -10.08 -12.45 8.01
C THR A 186 -10.50 -12.22 9.45
N LYS A 187 -11.57 -12.92 9.88
CA LYS A 187 -11.96 -12.95 11.31
C LYS A 187 -10.83 -13.46 12.20
N VAL A 188 -10.03 -14.39 11.72
CA VAL A 188 -8.87 -14.93 12.46
C VAL A 188 -7.82 -13.84 12.67
N ASP A 189 -7.55 -13.04 11.66
CA ASP A 189 -6.61 -11.92 11.78
C ASP A 189 -7.13 -10.87 12.75
N PHE A 190 -8.43 -10.58 12.72
CA PHE A 190 -9.05 -9.65 13.68
C PHE A 190 -8.94 -10.15 15.13
N ILE A 191 -9.12 -11.46 15.39
CA ILE A 191 -8.94 -12.02 16.73
C ILE A 191 -7.47 -11.91 17.19
N LYS A 192 -6.52 -12.18 16.30
CA LYS A 192 -5.09 -12.00 16.60
C LYS A 192 -4.76 -10.54 16.89
N PHE A 193 -5.31 -9.62 16.10
CA PHE A 193 -5.15 -8.19 16.30
C PHE A 193 -5.66 -7.75 17.68
N LYS A 194 -6.86 -8.18 18.09
CA LYS A 194 -7.39 -7.91 19.43
C LYS A 194 -6.43 -8.35 20.54
N LYS A 195 -5.91 -9.58 20.45
CA LYS A 195 -4.94 -10.10 21.43
C LYS A 195 -3.65 -9.27 21.48
N ILE A 196 -3.22 -8.69 20.37
CA ILE A 196 -2.05 -7.80 20.32
C ILE A 196 -2.35 -6.48 21.04
N LEU A 197 -3.54 -5.89 20.81
CA LEU A 197 -3.95 -4.66 21.50
C LEU A 197 -4.04 -4.86 23.01
N GLU A 198 -4.67 -5.95 23.46
CA GLU A 198 -4.81 -6.30 24.89
C GLU A 198 -3.45 -6.46 25.56
N ARG A 199 -2.45 -7.06 24.90
CA ARG A 199 -1.10 -7.24 25.43
C ARG A 199 -0.29 -5.96 25.53
N ASN A 200 -0.58 -4.98 24.68
CA ASN A 200 0.16 -3.72 24.62
C ASN A 200 -0.55 -2.57 25.36
N ASN A 201 -1.63 -2.84 26.13
CA ASN A 201 -2.42 -1.85 26.86
C ASN A 201 -2.89 -0.67 25.99
N PHE A 202 -3.30 -0.94 24.73
CA PHE A 202 -3.94 0.04 23.88
C PHE A 202 -5.47 0.00 24.02
#